data_089488f4f9177de60aff217c25febdd8
#
_entry.id   089488f4f9177de60aff217c25febdd8
#
_cell.length_a   1.000
_cell.length_b   1.000
_cell.length_c   1.000
_cell.angle_alpha   90.00
_cell.angle_beta   90.00
_cell.angle_gamma   90.00
#
_symmetry.space_group_name_H-M   'P 1'
#
loop_
_entity.id
_entity.type
_entity.pdbx_description
1 polymer ?
#
loop_
_entity_poly.entity_id
_entity_poly.type
_entity_poly.pdbx_seq_one_letter_code
_entity_poly.pdbx_strand_id
1 'polypeptide(L)'
;SLGILLFLFLISVKVFAVDENYKFFLKEVISNSESIKSKEALVNAEELNELSAKLYAIPKLSGTVTQKHTRINTQGYIESRLILNSLLFDDVTLNTLKSQHYKLLGALVDLDKEKETIVSSVMSDQINISLYEKLRSNAQILKRDSEKLHAKINVKDEVGIIKESDVKLAELLVQKIDNEIYNIDRVIEQRKLDIESKALYPYPARGITISSDKVSQLLSLKKNATDLANNLDLKKIMLSKLETKENA
;
A
#
# COMPACT_ATOMS: atom_id res chain seq x y z
N SER A 1 11.48 2.01 16.74
CA SER A 1 11.13 0.67 16.23
C SER A 1 10.15 -0.09 17.15
N LEU A 2 10.19 0.13 18.49
CA LEU A 2 9.29 -0.54 19.43
C LEU A 2 7.83 -0.04 19.32
N GLY A 3 7.62 1.23 18.96
CA GLY A 3 6.29 1.84 18.81
C GLY A 3 5.50 1.32 17.61
N ILE A 4 6.19 0.97 16.51
CA ILE A 4 5.57 0.47 15.28
C ILE A 4 5.10 -0.98 15.48
N LEU A 5 5.88 -1.80 16.17
CA LEU A 5 5.50 -3.18 16.54
C LEU A 5 4.30 -3.20 17.50
N LEU A 6 4.25 -2.26 18.45
CA LEU A 6 3.13 -2.10 19.40
C LEU A 6 1.86 -1.60 18.68
N PHE A 7 2.00 -0.76 17.67
CA PHE A 7 0.87 -0.22 16.88
C PHE A 7 0.25 -1.29 15.98
N LEU A 8 1.06 -2.12 15.30
CA LEU A 8 0.59 -3.30 14.59
C LEU A 8 -0.05 -4.33 15.53
N PHE A 9 0.44 -4.46 16.76
CA PHE A 9 -0.10 -5.36 17.77
C PHE A 9 -1.41 -4.84 18.39
N LEU A 10 -1.57 -3.52 18.58
CA LEU A 10 -2.81 -2.92 19.10
C LEU A 10 -3.95 -2.91 18.09
N ILE A 11 -3.67 -2.82 16.78
CA ILE A 11 -4.65 -3.07 15.72
C ILE A 11 -5.05 -4.55 15.70
N SER A 12 -4.15 -5.46 16.08
CA SER A 12 -4.40 -6.90 16.06
C SER A 12 -5.29 -7.42 17.18
N VAL A 13 -5.43 -6.70 18.31
CA VAL A 13 -6.03 -7.29 19.53
C VAL A 13 -7.54 -7.07 19.67
N LYS A 14 -8.18 -6.13 18.95
CA LYS A 14 -9.62 -5.86 19.15
C LYS A 14 -10.53 -6.03 17.94
N VAL A 15 -10.04 -6.28 16.73
CA VAL A 15 -10.89 -6.14 15.55
C VAL A 15 -10.99 -7.39 14.67
N PHE A 16 -10.10 -8.36 14.75
CA PHE A 16 -10.06 -9.38 13.70
C PHE A 16 -9.96 -10.82 14.21
N ALA A 17 -11.10 -11.50 14.28
CA ALA A 17 -11.17 -12.85 13.72
C ALA A 17 -11.27 -12.74 12.18
N VAL A 18 -10.33 -12.06 11.53
CA VAL A 18 -10.08 -12.17 10.10
C VAL A 18 -9.56 -13.57 9.89
N ASP A 19 -10.12 -14.28 8.89
CA ASP A 19 -9.60 -15.57 8.45
C ASP A 19 -8.07 -15.49 8.35
N GLU A 20 -7.35 -16.44 8.95
CA GLU A 20 -5.88 -16.45 8.92
C GLU A 20 -5.35 -16.42 7.50
N ASN A 21 -6.08 -17.01 6.55
CA ASN A 21 -5.78 -16.95 5.12
C ASN A 21 -5.79 -15.53 4.57
N TYR A 22 -6.70 -14.66 5.06
CA TYR A 22 -6.74 -13.27 4.60
C TYR A 22 -5.61 -12.44 5.20
N LYS A 23 -5.25 -12.66 6.45
CA LYS A 23 -4.07 -12.01 7.06
C LYS A 23 -2.80 -12.41 6.35
N PHE A 24 -2.66 -13.71 6.03
CA PHE A 24 -1.53 -14.19 5.23
C PHE A 24 -1.50 -13.53 3.86
N PHE A 25 -2.64 -13.48 3.16
CA PHE A 25 -2.74 -12.83 1.87
C PHE A 25 -2.35 -11.34 1.93
N LEU A 26 -2.84 -10.57 2.90
CA LEU A 26 -2.44 -9.16 3.08
C LEU A 26 -0.94 -9.01 3.36
N LYS A 27 -0.35 -9.94 4.10
CA LYS A 27 1.10 -9.94 4.35
C LYS A 27 1.87 -10.18 3.06
N GLU A 28 1.43 -11.12 2.22
CA GLU A 28 2.03 -11.35 0.89
C GLU A 28 1.88 -10.12 -0.02
N VAL A 29 0.71 -9.46 -0.01
CA VAL A 29 0.49 -8.20 -0.74
C VAL A 29 1.53 -7.14 -0.36
N ILE A 30 1.73 -6.95 0.95
CA ILE A 30 2.70 -5.96 1.47
C ILE A 30 4.13 -6.34 1.04
N SER A 31 4.52 -7.62 1.15
CA SER A 31 5.89 -8.07 0.87
C SER A 31 6.21 -8.07 -0.63
N ASN A 32 5.23 -8.23 -1.50
CA ASN A 32 5.44 -8.36 -2.94
C ASN A 32 5.24 -7.03 -3.69
N SER A 33 4.48 -6.07 -3.13
CA SER A 33 4.19 -4.79 -3.78
C SER A 33 5.46 -4.03 -4.17
N GLU A 34 5.61 -3.73 -5.47
CA GLU A 34 6.75 -2.96 -5.99
C GLU A 34 6.77 -1.52 -5.47
N SER A 35 5.59 -0.93 -5.27
CA SER A 35 5.47 0.41 -4.72
C SER A 35 6.02 0.48 -3.29
N ILE A 36 5.72 -0.52 -2.46
CA ILE A 36 6.25 -0.62 -1.09
C ILE A 36 7.77 -0.86 -1.14
N LYS A 37 8.26 -1.78 -1.97
CA LYS A 37 9.70 -2.03 -2.14
C LYS A 37 10.45 -0.78 -2.60
N SER A 38 9.86 0.01 -3.50
CA SER A 38 10.43 1.29 -3.92
C SER A 38 10.54 2.27 -2.76
N LYS A 39 9.54 2.35 -1.88
CA LYS A 39 9.59 3.20 -0.68
C LYS A 39 10.59 2.67 0.36
N GLU A 40 10.73 1.36 0.51
CA GLU A 40 11.75 0.74 1.38
C GLU A 40 13.16 1.05 0.86
N ALA A 41 13.38 1.00 -0.46
CA ALA A 41 14.65 1.39 -1.06
C ALA A 41 14.96 2.89 -0.81
N LEU A 42 13.94 3.76 -0.85
CA LEU A 42 14.12 5.18 -0.53
C LEU A 42 14.49 5.38 0.95
N VAL A 43 13.85 4.66 1.88
CA VAL A 43 14.20 4.70 3.31
C VAL A 43 15.66 4.27 3.49
N ASN A 44 16.09 3.17 2.87
CA ASN A 44 17.47 2.70 2.95
C ASN A 44 18.46 3.76 2.38
N ALA A 45 18.09 4.45 1.30
CA ALA A 45 18.91 5.53 0.75
C ALA A 45 19.04 6.70 1.73
N GLU A 46 17.94 7.10 2.40
CA GLU A 46 18.00 8.18 3.39
C GLU A 46 18.73 7.76 4.69
N GLU A 47 18.69 6.48 5.09
CA GLU A 47 19.54 5.95 6.16
C GLU A 47 21.04 6.07 5.83
N LEU A 48 21.42 5.75 4.60
CA LEU A 48 22.79 5.91 4.13
C LEU A 48 23.21 7.39 4.06
N ASN A 49 22.30 8.28 3.63
CA ASN A 49 22.53 9.72 3.62
C ASN A 49 22.75 10.27 5.03
N GLU A 50 21.93 9.86 6.01
CA GLU A 50 22.09 10.24 7.40
C GLU A 50 23.41 9.71 7.97
N LEU A 51 23.76 8.45 7.68
CA LEU A 51 25.05 7.86 8.09
C LEU A 51 26.22 8.61 7.47
N SER A 52 26.15 8.94 6.18
CA SER A 52 27.18 9.72 5.48
C SER A 52 27.39 11.10 6.13
N ALA A 53 26.28 11.78 6.47
CA ALA A 53 26.35 13.07 7.17
C ALA A 53 27.01 12.92 8.57
N LYS A 54 26.69 11.87 9.31
CA LYS A 54 27.33 11.56 10.61
C LYS A 54 28.82 11.29 10.45
N LEU A 55 29.23 10.53 9.42
CA LEU A 55 30.64 10.25 9.13
C LEU A 55 31.40 11.50 8.70
N TYR A 56 30.73 12.45 8.03
CA TYR A 56 31.33 13.71 7.65
C TYR A 56 31.71 14.59 8.88
N ALA A 57 30.94 14.49 9.94
CA ALA A 57 31.18 15.20 11.20
C ALA A 57 32.34 14.60 12.04
N ILE A 58 32.81 13.38 11.71
CA ILE A 58 33.91 12.74 12.42
C ILE A 58 35.25 13.41 12.07
N PRO A 59 36.11 13.66 13.06
CA PRO A 59 37.45 14.20 12.80
C PRO A 59 38.26 13.35 11.82
N LYS A 60 38.85 13.97 10.80
CA LYS A 60 39.68 13.31 9.80
C LYS A 60 41.13 13.48 10.13
N LEU A 61 41.83 12.37 10.30
CA LEU A 61 43.28 12.36 10.43
C LEU A 61 43.92 12.09 9.07
N SER A 62 44.71 13.02 8.57
CA SER A 62 45.47 12.85 7.34
C SER A 62 46.97 12.95 7.60
N GLY A 63 47.74 12.04 7.03
CA GLY A 63 49.20 12.05 7.10
C GLY A 63 49.79 12.26 5.70
N THR A 64 50.72 13.20 5.57
CA THR A 64 51.44 13.43 4.33
C THR A 64 52.94 13.26 4.59
N VAL A 65 53.59 12.43 3.80
CA VAL A 65 55.06 12.28 3.80
C VAL A 65 55.56 12.77 2.44
N THR A 66 56.38 13.83 2.46
CA THR A 66 56.94 14.41 1.25
C THR A 66 58.46 14.36 1.31
N GLN A 67 59.07 13.73 0.32
CA GLN A 67 60.51 13.76 0.14
C GLN A 67 60.86 14.88 -0.83
N LYS A 68 61.66 15.84 -0.36
CA LYS A 68 62.14 16.96 -1.19
C LYS A 68 63.60 16.83 -1.46
N HIS A 69 63.99 16.86 -2.75
CA HIS A 69 65.37 17.00 -3.20
C HIS A 69 65.56 18.38 -3.74
N THR A 70 66.54 19.12 -3.21
CA THR A 70 66.93 20.44 -3.71
C THR A 70 68.18 20.33 -4.56
N ARG A 71 68.19 20.94 -5.71
CA ARG A 71 69.30 20.92 -6.68
C ARG A 71 70.67 21.43 -6.13
N ILE A 72 70.61 22.15 -5.03
CA ILE A 72 71.81 22.81 -4.41
C ILE A 72 72.36 21.96 -3.26
N ASN A 73 71.60 21.04 -2.71
CA ASN A 73 72.06 20.21 -1.60
C ASN A 73 71.69 18.76 -1.91
N THR A 74 72.68 17.90 -2.06
CA THR A 74 72.53 16.48 -2.37
C THR A 74 71.82 15.66 -1.23
N GLN A 75 71.62 16.26 -0.07
CA GLN A 75 70.90 15.67 1.03
C GLN A 75 69.39 16.03 0.90
N GLY A 76 68.59 15.07 0.41
CA GLY A 76 67.16 15.17 0.47
C GLY A 76 66.68 15.14 1.92
N TYR A 77 65.67 15.92 2.22
CA TYR A 77 64.99 15.82 3.51
C TYR A 77 63.58 15.29 3.35
N ILE A 78 63.11 14.57 4.39
CA ILE A 78 61.76 14.03 4.45
C ILE A 78 60.98 14.95 5.36
N GLU A 79 59.91 15.51 4.80
CA GLU A 79 58.91 16.27 5.56
C GLU A 79 57.70 15.34 5.81
N SER A 80 57.40 15.09 7.08
CA SER A 80 56.20 14.38 7.49
C SER A 80 55.26 15.34 8.20
N ARG A 81 54.00 15.39 7.75
CA ARG A 81 52.96 16.23 8.33
C ARG A 81 51.78 15.39 8.69
N LEU A 82 51.35 15.49 9.94
CA LEU A 82 50.12 14.93 10.43
C LEU A 82 49.08 16.05 10.65
N ILE A 83 47.94 15.98 10.01
CA ILE A 83 46.89 17.00 10.09
C ILE A 83 45.63 16.34 10.63
N LEU A 84 45.14 16.81 11.78
CA LEU A 84 43.84 16.48 12.32
C LEU A 84 42.86 17.60 11.99
N ASN A 85 41.92 17.30 11.11
CA ASN A 85 40.82 18.20 10.77
C ASN A 85 39.59 17.79 11.56
N SER A 86 39.05 18.67 12.40
CA SER A 86 37.87 18.46 13.22
C SER A 86 36.88 19.60 13.02
N LEU A 87 35.65 19.28 12.69
CA LEU A 87 34.53 20.23 12.52
C LEU A 87 33.73 20.30 13.85
N LEU A 88 34.39 20.56 14.97
CA LEU A 88 33.81 20.45 16.30
C LEU A 88 32.66 21.42 16.59
N PHE A 89 32.52 22.54 15.86
CA PHE A 89 31.52 23.58 16.12
C PHE A 89 31.07 24.27 14.83
N ASP A 90 30.63 23.51 13.83
CA ASP A 90 30.05 24.05 12.63
C ASP A 90 28.53 23.92 12.63
N ASP A 91 27.82 25.06 12.77
CA ASP A 91 26.36 25.11 12.76
C ASP A 91 25.77 24.51 11.47
N VAL A 92 26.44 24.69 10.33
CA VAL A 92 26.02 24.12 9.05
C VAL A 92 26.04 22.61 9.09
N THR A 93 27.07 22.00 9.65
CA THR A 93 27.16 20.54 9.79
C THR A 93 26.07 20.01 10.72
N LEU A 94 25.80 20.67 11.85
CA LEU A 94 24.75 20.29 12.79
C LEU A 94 23.37 20.40 12.15
N ASN A 95 23.09 21.47 11.42
CA ASN A 95 21.83 21.68 10.72
C ASN A 95 21.66 20.64 9.59
N THR A 96 22.74 20.30 8.87
CA THR A 96 22.73 19.25 7.86
C THR A 96 22.39 17.90 8.47
N LEU A 97 22.97 17.53 9.62
CA LEU A 97 22.65 16.29 10.34
C LEU A 97 21.18 16.23 10.73
N LYS A 98 20.62 17.29 11.30
CA LYS A 98 19.21 17.37 11.66
C LYS A 98 18.31 17.30 10.43
N SER A 99 18.65 18.00 9.36
CA SER A 99 17.92 17.96 8.09
C SER A 99 17.87 16.55 7.53
N GLN A 100 19.01 15.83 7.46
CA GLN A 100 19.03 14.44 6.99
C GLN A 100 18.21 13.51 7.89
N HIS A 101 18.25 13.70 9.21
CA HIS A 101 17.41 12.96 10.13
C HIS A 101 15.91 13.20 9.86
N TYR A 102 15.49 14.43 9.62
CA TYR A 102 14.07 14.73 9.28
C TYR A 102 13.66 14.15 7.92
N LYS A 103 14.57 14.09 6.93
CA LYS A 103 14.32 13.42 5.65
C LYS A 103 14.06 11.92 5.84
N LEU A 104 14.90 11.26 6.64
CA LEU A 104 14.71 9.85 6.98
C LEU A 104 13.35 9.61 7.67
N LEU A 105 12.99 10.45 8.65
CA LEU A 105 11.69 10.35 9.31
C LEU A 105 10.53 10.58 8.32
N GLY A 106 10.70 11.52 7.37
CA GLY A 106 9.74 11.76 6.28
C GLY A 106 9.57 10.53 5.38
N ALA A 107 10.68 9.90 4.98
CA ALA A 107 10.66 8.68 4.16
C ALA A 107 9.97 7.50 4.88
N LEU A 108 10.19 7.35 6.19
CA LEU A 108 9.49 6.33 7.01
C LEU A 108 7.98 6.57 7.06
N VAL A 109 7.56 7.82 7.22
CA VAL A 109 6.13 8.19 7.18
C VAL A 109 5.52 7.91 5.81
N ASP A 110 6.24 8.20 4.72
CA ASP A 110 5.80 7.91 3.36
C ASP A 110 5.67 6.39 3.11
N LEU A 111 6.58 5.58 3.63
CA LEU A 111 6.50 4.12 3.57
C LEU A 111 5.26 3.60 4.31
N ASP A 112 5.00 4.09 5.53
CA ASP A 112 3.82 3.67 6.30
C ASP A 112 2.52 4.08 5.60
N LYS A 113 2.47 5.28 5.01
CA LYS A 113 1.34 5.76 4.22
C LYS A 113 1.10 4.89 2.98
N GLU A 114 2.16 4.49 2.28
CA GLU A 114 2.05 3.61 1.11
C GLU A 114 1.50 2.24 1.50
N LYS A 115 1.99 1.64 2.60
CA LYS A 115 1.46 0.39 3.14
C LYS A 115 -0.03 0.50 3.46
N GLU A 116 -0.45 1.57 4.12
CA GLU A 116 -1.87 1.83 4.43
C GLU A 116 -2.70 1.98 3.15
N THR A 117 -2.20 2.70 2.16
CA THR A 117 -2.89 2.93 0.88
C THR A 117 -3.12 1.62 0.13
N ILE A 118 -2.09 0.79 0.00
CA ILE A 118 -2.18 -0.52 -0.69
C ILE A 118 -3.16 -1.44 0.05
N VAL A 119 -3.02 -1.58 1.37
CA VAL A 119 -3.91 -2.43 2.17
C VAL A 119 -5.37 -1.95 2.07
N SER A 120 -5.62 -0.64 2.21
CA SER A 120 -6.97 -0.06 2.10
C SER A 120 -7.57 -0.29 0.71
N SER A 121 -6.77 -0.15 -0.35
CA SER A 121 -7.22 -0.40 -1.72
C SER A 121 -7.61 -1.87 -1.93
N VAL A 122 -6.75 -2.82 -1.52
CA VAL A 122 -7.02 -4.26 -1.63
C VAL A 122 -8.24 -4.66 -0.80
N MET A 123 -8.38 -4.12 0.41
CA MET A 123 -9.57 -4.35 1.25
C MET A 123 -10.84 -3.81 0.59
N SER A 124 -10.79 -2.65 -0.04
CA SER A 124 -11.93 -2.07 -0.76
C SER A 124 -12.35 -2.95 -1.93
N ASP A 125 -11.40 -3.43 -2.74
CA ASP A 125 -11.68 -4.33 -3.86
C ASP A 125 -12.25 -5.67 -3.36
N GLN A 126 -11.75 -6.21 -2.25
CA GLN A 126 -12.26 -7.44 -1.64
C GLN A 126 -13.70 -7.29 -1.13
N ILE A 127 -14.03 -6.15 -0.52
CA ILE A 127 -15.41 -5.85 -0.11
C ILE A 127 -16.32 -5.78 -1.33
N ASN A 128 -15.88 -5.12 -2.40
CA ASN A 128 -16.63 -5.04 -3.65
C ASN A 128 -16.87 -6.42 -4.25
N ILE A 129 -15.84 -7.30 -4.31
CA ILE A 129 -16.02 -8.69 -4.77
C ILE A 129 -17.11 -9.39 -3.98
N SER A 130 -17.06 -9.32 -2.64
CA SER A 130 -18.07 -9.97 -1.78
C SER A 130 -19.48 -9.43 -1.99
N LEU A 131 -19.63 -8.14 -2.25
CA LEU A 131 -20.91 -7.51 -2.57
C LEU A 131 -21.44 -7.97 -3.94
N TYR A 132 -20.57 -8.03 -4.95
CA TYR A 132 -20.96 -8.50 -6.29
C TYR A 132 -21.28 -10.00 -6.32
N GLU A 133 -20.57 -10.84 -5.54
CA GLU A 133 -20.91 -12.26 -5.37
C GLU A 133 -22.31 -12.45 -4.76
N LYS A 134 -22.67 -11.62 -3.78
CA LYS A 134 -24.03 -11.62 -3.21
C LYS A 134 -25.06 -11.15 -4.23
N LEU A 135 -24.75 -10.11 -5.00
CA LEU A 135 -25.62 -9.60 -6.07
C LEU A 135 -25.83 -10.66 -7.15
N ARG A 136 -24.77 -11.36 -7.55
CA ARG A 136 -24.81 -12.52 -8.46
C ARG A 136 -25.74 -13.62 -7.96
N SER A 137 -25.62 -14.00 -6.69
CA SER A 137 -26.49 -15.00 -6.08
C SER A 137 -27.97 -14.60 -6.14
N ASN A 138 -28.28 -13.34 -5.84
CA ASN A 138 -29.64 -12.80 -5.94
C ASN A 138 -30.16 -12.80 -7.40
N ALA A 139 -29.31 -12.39 -8.34
CA ALA A 139 -29.66 -12.41 -9.77
C ALA A 139 -29.92 -13.83 -10.27
N GLN A 140 -29.18 -14.84 -9.81
CA GLN A 140 -29.40 -16.24 -10.13
C GLN A 140 -30.73 -16.76 -9.57
N ILE A 141 -31.18 -16.30 -8.39
CA ILE A 141 -32.49 -16.62 -7.84
C ILE A 141 -33.58 -16.01 -8.72
N LEU A 142 -33.42 -14.71 -9.07
CA LEU A 142 -34.35 -13.99 -9.92
C LEU A 142 -34.46 -14.64 -11.32
N LYS A 143 -33.36 -15.10 -11.91
CA LYS A 143 -33.32 -15.83 -13.17
C LYS A 143 -34.21 -17.09 -13.07
N ARG A 144 -33.99 -17.94 -12.06
CA ARG A 144 -34.78 -19.18 -11.86
C ARG A 144 -36.25 -18.89 -11.73
N ASP A 145 -36.62 -17.81 -11.03
CA ASP A 145 -38.02 -17.47 -10.86
C ASP A 145 -38.64 -16.92 -12.15
N SER A 146 -37.86 -16.15 -12.95
CA SER A 146 -38.27 -15.68 -14.27
C SER A 146 -38.41 -16.82 -15.29
N GLU A 147 -37.50 -17.80 -15.26
CA GLU A 147 -37.61 -19.02 -16.09
C GLU A 147 -38.89 -19.83 -15.77
N LYS A 148 -39.23 -19.98 -14.48
CA LYS A 148 -40.48 -20.62 -14.06
C LYS A 148 -41.71 -19.83 -14.54
N LEU A 149 -41.66 -18.50 -14.50
CA LEU A 149 -42.71 -17.63 -14.99
C LEU A 149 -42.87 -17.78 -16.49
N HIS A 150 -41.76 -17.74 -17.24
CA HIS A 150 -41.73 -17.93 -18.68
C HIS A 150 -42.36 -19.29 -19.08
N ALA A 151 -41.95 -20.38 -18.39
CA ALA A 151 -42.55 -21.71 -18.61
C ALA A 151 -44.06 -21.73 -18.38
N LYS A 152 -44.57 -21.07 -17.31
CA LYS A 152 -46.02 -20.97 -17.06
C LYS A 152 -46.74 -20.14 -18.12
N ILE A 153 -46.11 -19.09 -18.67
CA ILE A 153 -46.68 -18.27 -19.74
C ILE A 153 -46.77 -19.08 -21.03
N ASN A 154 -45.74 -19.84 -21.39
CA ASN A 154 -45.72 -20.70 -22.58
C ASN A 154 -46.88 -21.75 -22.55
N VAL A 155 -47.08 -22.41 -21.42
CA VAL A 155 -48.24 -23.37 -21.29
C VAL A 155 -49.57 -22.67 -21.50
N LYS A 156 -49.75 -21.43 -21.08
CA LYS A 156 -50.99 -20.65 -21.29
C LYS A 156 -51.13 -20.12 -22.72
N ASP A 157 -50.06 -19.87 -23.41
CA ASP A 157 -50.04 -19.50 -24.84
C ASP A 157 -50.49 -20.68 -25.69
N GLU A 158 -50.01 -21.91 -25.43
CA GLU A 158 -50.41 -23.14 -26.10
C GLU A 158 -51.92 -23.38 -26.04
N VAL A 159 -52.61 -22.91 -24.98
CA VAL A 159 -54.05 -22.99 -24.79
C VAL A 159 -54.80 -21.74 -25.28
N GLY A 160 -54.10 -20.78 -25.89
CA GLY A 160 -54.68 -19.56 -26.47
C GLY A 160 -55.16 -18.53 -25.43
N ILE A 161 -54.72 -18.59 -24.20
CA ILE A 161 -55.14 -17.67 -23.11
C ILE A 161 -54.32 -16.40 -23.06
N ILE A 162 -53.06 -16.43 -23.56
CA ILE A 162 -52.07 -15.34 -23.47
C ILE A 162 -51.66 -14.93 -24.88
N LYS A 163 -51.19 -13.66 -25.02
CA LYS A 163 -50.73 -13.16 -26.31
C LYS A 163 -49.24 -13.52 -26.51
N GLU A 164 -48.84 -13.83 -27.74
CA GLU A 164 -47.47 -14.12 -28.13
C GLU A 164 -46.50 -13.00 -27.68
N SER A 165 -46.97 -11.73 -27.65
CA SER A 165 -46.18 -10.61 -27.11
C SER A 165 -45.76 -10.78 -25.67
N ASP A 166 -46.58 -11.41 -24.85
CA ASP A 166 -46.30 -11.60 -23.41
C ASP A 166 -45.28 -12.73 -23.22
N VAL A 167 -45.30 -13.75 -24.09
CA VAL A 167 -44.27 -14.81 -24.16
C VAL A 167 -42.92 -14.19 -24.48
N LYS A 168 -42.87 -13.37 -25.54
CA LYS A 168 -41.62 -12.67 -25.95
C LYS A 168 -41.10 -11.72 -24.86
N LEU A 169 -42.00 -11.06 -24.14
CA LEU A 169 -41.62 -10.19 -23.03
C LEU A 169 -40.99 -10.98 -21.88
N ALA A 170 -41.53 -12.16 -21.54
CA ALA A 170 -40.99 -13.02 -20.52
C ALA A 170 -39.63 -13.61 -20.92
N GLU A 171 -39.45 -13.98 -22.18
CA GLU A 171 -38.15 -14.39 -22.73
C GLU A 171 -37.08 -13.29 -22.65
N LEU A 172 -37.45 -12.09 -23.09
CA LEU A 172 -36.55 -10.92 -23.00
C LEU A 172 -36.13 -10.59 -21.55
N LEU A 173 -37.03 -10.81 -20.58
CA LEU A 173 -36.70 -10.63 -19.17
C LEU A 173 -35.63 -11.64 -18.72
N VAL A 174 -35.74 -12.91 -19.09
CA VAL A 174 -34.73 -13.94 -18.78
C VAL A 174 -33.39 -13.57 -19.41
N GLN A 175 -33.38 -13.19 -20.70
CA GLN A 175 -32.16 -12.76 -21.41
C GLN A 175 -31.51 -11.53 -20.77
N LYS A 176 -32.31 -10.56 -20.31
CA LYS A 176 -31.80 -9.38 -19.61
C LYS A 176 -31.12 -9.75 -18.29
N ILE A 177 -31.70 -10.68 -17.53
CA ILE A 177 -31.10 -11.14 -16.27
C ILE A 177 -29.79 -11.91 -16.54
N ASP A 178 -29.73 -12.72 -17.60
CA ASP A 178 -28.51 -13.41 -18.01
C ASP A 178 -27.39 -12.43 -18.37
N ASN A 179 -27.71 -11.41 -19.14
CA ASN A 179 -26.73 -10.35 -19.46
C ASN A 179 -26.24 -9.61 -18.21
N GLU A 180 -27.10 -9.39 -17.22
CA GLU A 180 -26.74 -8.77 -15.95
C GLU A 180 -25.81 -9.68 -15.14
N ILE A 181 -26.09 -10.99 -15.07
CA ILE A 181 -25.21 -11.97 -14.40
C ILE A 181 -23.83 -11.97 -15.07
N TYR A 182 -23.76 -11.96 -16.41
CA TYR A 182 -22.50 -11.89 -17.14
C TYR A 182 -21.72 -10.60 -16.83
N ASN A 183 -22.40 -9.46 -16.74
CA ASN A 183 -21.77 -8.21 -16.36
C ASN A 183 -21.21 -8.23 -14.94
N ILE A 184 -21.95 -8.81 -14.00
CA ILE A 184 -21.52 -9.00 -12.60
C ILE A 184 -20.27 -9.88 -12.55
N ASP A 185 -20.26 -11.01 -13.29
CA ASP A 185 -19.12 -11.92 -13.34
C ASP A 185 -17.86 -11.20 -13.88
N ARG A 186 -18.04 -10.40 -14.93
CA ARG A 186 -16.93 -9.60 -15.49
C ARG A 186 -16.37 -8.60 -14.48
N VAL A 187 -17.23 -7.94 -13.70
CA VAL A 187 -16.78 -7.01 -12.66
C VAL A 187 -16.01 -7.73 -11.56
N ILE A 188 -16.48 -8.91 -11.13
CA ILE A 188 -15.79 -9.73 -10.12
C ILE A 188 -14.38 -10.10 -10.62
N GLU A 189 -14.27 -10.62 -11.85
CA GLU A 189 -12.97 -10.99 -12.43
C GLU A 189 -12.04 -9.79 -12.60
N GLN A 190 -12.57 -8.64 -13.04
CA GLN A 190 -11.77 -7.41 -13.12
C GLN A 190 -11.23 -7.00 -11.76
N ARG A 191 -12.03 -7.06 -10.70
CA ARG A 191 -11.56 -6.72 -9.34
C ARG A 191 -10.52 -7.69 -8.81
N LYS A 192 -10.62 -8.98 -9.13
CA LYS A 192 -9.58 -9.97 -8.80
C LYS A 192 -8.27 -9.64 -9.49
N LEU A 193 -8.31 -9.33 -10.80
CA LEU A 193 -7.14 -8.91 -11.56
C LEU A 193 -6.53 -7.59 -11.02
N ASP A 194 -7.36 -6.64 -10.61
CA ASP A 194 -6.90 -5.40 -9.97
C ASP A 194 -6.13 -5.67 -8.68
N ILE A 195 -6.62 -6.62 -7.85
CA ILE A 195 -5.91 -7.08 -6.65
C ILE A 195 -4.60 -7.77 -7.01
N GLU A 196 -4.61 -8.69 -7.98
CA GLU A 196 -3.40 -9.41 -8.42
C GLU A 196 -2.33 -8.45 -8.95
N SER A 197 -2.73 -7.44 -9.73
CA SER A 197 -1.79 -6.45 -10.26
C SER A 197 -1.15 -5.59 -9.18
N LYS A 198 -1.88 -5.27 -8.11
CA LYS A 198 -1.36 -4.50 -6.97
C LYS A 198 -0.50 -5.34 -6.04
N ALA A 199 -0.90 -6.60 -5.88
CA ALA A 199 -0.26 -7.54 -4.97
C ALA A 199 0.97 -8.21 -5.58
N LEU A 200 1.06 -8.30 -6.92
CA LEU A 200 1.96 -9.20 -7.66
C LEU A 200 1.91 -10.63 -7.10
N TYR A 201 0.73 -11.03 -6.65
CA TYR A 201 0.45 -12.32 -6.05
C TYR A 201 -0.93 -12.81 -6.53
N PRO A 202 -1.07 -14.08 -6.93
CA PRO A 202 -2.34 -14.59 -7.46
C PRO A 202 -3.45 -14.54 -6.41
N TYR A 203 -4.65 -14.13 -6.85
CA TYR A 203 -5.82 -14.13 -5.99
C TYR A 203 -6.15 -15.57 -5.55
N PRO A 204 -6.43 -15.83 -4.27
CA PRO A 204 -6.66 -17.18 -3.77
C PRO A 204 -7.83 -17.87 -4.48
N ALA A 205 -7.60 -19.07 -5.04
CA ALA A 205 -8.59 -19.83 -5.82
C ALA A 205 -9.88 -20.17 -5.03
N ARG A 206 -9.78 -20.29 -3.70
CA ARG A 206 -10.94 -20.54 -2.82
C ARG A 206 -11.76 -19.28 -2.52
N GLY A 207 -11.34 -18.14 -3.02
CA GLY A 207 -11.91 -16.85 -2.66
C GLY A 207 -11.66 -16.46 -1.19
N ILE A 208 -11.95 -15.22 -0.88
CA ILE A 208 -11.88 -14.71 0.49
C ILE A 208 -13.29 -14.28 0.87
N THR A 209 -13.91 -15.01 1.78
CA THR A 209 -15.28 -14.71 2.24
C THR A 209 -15.20 -13.71 3.40
N ILE A 210 -15.77 -12.52 3.21
CA ILE A 210 -15.94 -11.55 4.29
C ILE A 210 -17.39 -11.60 4.74
N SER A 211 -17.63 -11.93 6.01
CA SER A 211 -18.97 -11.91 6.60
C SER A 211 -19.58 -10.50 6.56
N SER A 212 -20.90 -10.38 6.35
CA SER A 212 -21.62 -9.10 6.29
C SER A 212 -21.42 -8.24 7.55
N ASP A 213 -21.29 -8.86 8.72
CA ASP A 213 -21.04 -8.18 9.99
C ASP A 213 -19.61 -7.58 10.02
N LYS A 214 -18.68 -8.23 9.32
CA LYS A 214 -17.31 -7.76 9.17
C LYS A 214 -17.19 -6.63 8.14
N VAL A 215 -18.04 -6.61 7.11
CA VAL A 215 -18.08 -5.51 6.14
C VAL A 215 -18.47 -4.20 6.83
N SER A 216 -19.48 -4.22 7.70
CA SER A 216 -19.88 -3.02 8.47
C SER A 216 -18.79 -2.56 9.45
N GLN A 217 -18.07 -3.49 10.07
CA GLN A 217 -16.89 -3.16 10.90
C GLN A 217 -15.74 -2.57 10.07
N LEU A 218 -15.45 -3.13 8.89
CA LEU A 218 -14.43 -2.60 7.97
C LEU A 218 -14.78 -1.20 7.46
N LEU A 219 -16.05 -0.93 7.18
CA LEU A 219 -16.53 0.40 6.80
C LEU A 219 -16.38 1.42 7.94
N SER A 220 -16.61 1.01 9.19
CA SER A 220 -16.36 1.86 10.36
C SER A 220 -14.88 2.14 10.57
N LEU A 221 -14.00 1.17 10.29
CA LEU A 221 -12.55 1.35 10.32
C LEU A 221 -12.04 2.27 9.21
N LYS A 222 -12.64 2.22 8.00
CA LYS A 222 -12.30 3.16 6.93
C LYS A 222 -12.53 4.61 7.36
N LYS A 223 -13.56 4.87 8.17
CA LYS A 223 -13.80 6.20 8.75
C LYS A 223 -12.68 6.61 9.72
N ASN A 224 -12.21 5.67 10.56
CA ASN A 224 -11.12 5.91 11.50
C ASN A 224 -9.75 5.99 10.81
N ALA A 225 -9.55 5.23 9.71
CA ALA A 225 -8.34 5.30 8.90
C ALA A 225 -8.17 6.65 8.20
N THR A 226 -9.27 7.31 7.84
CA THR A 226 -9.22 8.67 7.29
C THR A 226 -8.64 9.67 8.30
N ASP A 227 -8.97 9.52 9.58
CA ASP A 227 -8.39 10.33 10.65
C ASP A 227 -6.91 10.05 10.86
N LEU A 228 -6.49 8.78 10.71
CA LEU A 228 -5.09 8.37 10.82
C LEU A 228 -4.25 8.88 9.63
N ALA A 229 -4.78 8.81 8.41
CA ALA A 229 -4.13 9.36 7.21
C ALA A 229 -3.93 10.88 7.33
N ASN A 230 -4.92 11.59 7.87
CA ASN A 230 -4.78 13.01 8.18
C ASN A 230 -3.67 13.27 9.20
N ASN A 231 -3.52 12.42 10.21
CA ASN A 231 -2.42 12.51 11.17
C ASN A 231 -1.04 12.27 10.54
N LEU A 232 -0.91 11.32 9.60
CA LEU A 232 0.34 11.07 8.86
C LEU A 232 0.69 12.25 7.96
N ASP A 233 -0.29 12.85 7.27
CA ASP A 233 -0.08 14.04 6.46
C ASP A 233 0.35 15.24 7.31
N LEU A 234 -0.27 15.45 8.46
CA LEU A 234 0.15 16.48 9.42
C LEU A 234 1.57 16.25 9.93
N LYS A 235 1.90 15.02 10.24
CA LYS A 235 3.27 14.63 10.67
C LYS A 235 4.29 14.93 9.57
N LYS A 236 3.98 14.61 8.31
CA LYS A 236 4.83 14.91 7.16
C LYS A 236 5.03 16.42 6.98
N ILE A 237 3.95 17.22 7.08
CA ILE A 237 4.02 18.69 7.00
C ILE A 237 4.88 19.25 8.13
N MET A 238 4.75 18.73 9.36
CA MET A 238 5.58 19.15 10.48
C MET A 238 7.07 18.83 10.23
N LEU A 239 7.37 17.61 9.73
CA LEU A 239 8.74 17.21 9.42
C LEU A 239 9.35 18.06 8.31
N SER A 240 8.62 18.34 7.22
CA SER A 240 9.12 19.20 6.14
C SER A 240 9.36 20.65 6.61
N LYS A 241 8.52 21.16 7.50
CA LYS A 241 8.70 22.49 8.11
C LYS A 241 9.95 22.55 9.01
N LEU A 242 10.22 21.47 9.78
CA LEU A 242 11.42 21.37 10.59
C LEU A 242 12.66 21.27 9.71
N GLU A 243 12.63 20.47 8.66
CA GLU A 243 13.71 20.36 7.67
C GLU A 243 14.05 21.72 7.04
N THR A 244 13.02 22.45 6.58
CA THR A 244 13.21 23.77 5.98
C THR A 244 13.80 24.77 6.96
N LYS A 245 13.41 24.71 8.24
CA LYS A 245 13.92 25.58 9.29
C LYS A 245 15.40 25.33 9.59
N GLU A 246 15.86 24.07 9.53
CA GLU A 246 17.25 23.72 9.78
C GLU A 246 18.16 23.98 8.55
N ASN A 247 17.57 24.15 7.36
CA ASN A 247 18.29 24.50 6.12
C ASN A 247 18.38 26.02 5.86
N ALA A 248 17.68 26.86 6.63
CA ALA A 248 17.67 28.33 6.52
C ALA A 248 18.68 28.95 7.48
#